data_a2ddce1ec9ed37388ca1eeaadf7afccf
#
_entry.id   a2ddce1ec9ed37388ca1eeaadf7afccf
#
_cell.length_a   1.000
_cell.length_b   1.000
_cell.length_c   1.000
_cell.angle_alpha   90.00
_cell.angle_beta   90.00
_cell.angle_gamma   90.00
#
_symmetry.space_group_name_H-M   'P 1'
#
loop_
_entity.id
_entity.type
_entity.pdbx_description
1 polymer ?
#
loop_
_entity_poly.entity_id
_entity_poly.type
_entity_poly.pdbx_seq_one_letter_code
_entity_poly.pdbx_strand_id
1 'polypeptide(L)'
;MPQNLLTLFLTAKEVEGCSPKTIAYYESTLQHMTKALAKPYTRISSDDLREYLNRYENERHAGKVTIDNIRRIMSSFFAWLEDEDYIVKSPVRRIHRVKTAVMAKEVLSDENLETLRDRCGTLRDLAIVDILASTGMRVGELVGLNIADVNLQERECLVTGKGNKQRPV
;
A
#
# COMPACT_ATOMS: atom_id res chain seq x y z
N MET A 1 -14.09 -25.39 -0.05
CA MET A 1 -12.63 -25.32 -0.23
C MET A 1 -12.20 -23.88 -0.08
N PRO A 2 -11.46 -23.47 0.96
CA PRO A 2 -11.20 -22.04 1.23
C PRO A 2 -10.32 -21.35 0.17
N GLN A 3 -9.50 -22.10 -0.57
CA GLN A 3 -8.61 -21.54 -1.60
C GLN A 3 -9.33 -20.97 -2.82
N ASN A 4 -10.53 -21.44 -3.14
CA ASN A 4 -11.28 -20.96 -4.30
C ASN A 4 -11.83 -19.53 -4.08
N LEU A 5 -12.35 -19.21 -2.88
CA LEU A 5 -12.95 -17.89 -2.60
C LEU A 5 -11.89 -16.77 -2.60
N LEU A 6 -10.68 -17.03 -2.10
CA LEU A 6 -9.60 -16.06 -2.18
C LEU A 6 -9.21 -15.77 -3.64
N THR A 7 -9.06 -16.81 -4.45
CA THR A 7 -8.73 -16.64 -5.88
C THR A 7 -9.83 -15.86 -6.61
N LEU A 8 -11.11 -16.18 -6.37
CA LEU A 8 -12.24 -15.45 -6.98
C LEU A 8 -12.24 -13.98 -6.59
N PHE A 9 -12.00 -13.66 -5.31
CA PHE A 9 -11.86 -12.29 -4.85
C PHE A 9 -10.72 -11.55 -5.55
N LEU A 10 -9.53 -12.18 -5.66
CA LEU A 10 -8.38 -11.55 -6.32
C LEU A 10 -8.68 -11.27 -7.79
N THR A 11 -9.30 -12.23 -8.50
CA THR A 11 -9.75 -12.04 -9.89
C THR A 11 -10.77 -10.90 -10.00
N ALA A 12 -11.73 -10.80 -9.08
CA ALA A 12 -12.68 -9.68 -9.07
C ALA A 12 -11.95 -8.33 -8.91
N LYS A 13 -10.93 -8.26 -8.03
CA LYS A 13 -10.11 -7.04 -7.84
C LYS A 13 -9.22 -6.71 -9.04
N GLU A 14 -8.76 -7.71 -9.78
CA GLU A 14 -8.06 -7.51 -11.07
C GLU A 14 -8.99 -6.89 -12.10
N VAL A 15 -10.21 -7.42 -12.25
CA VAL A 15 -11.23 -6.87 -13.15
C VAL A 15 -11.64 -5.43 -12.76
N GLU A 16 -11.67 -5.11 -11.45
CA GLU A 16 -11.87 -3.75 -10.96
C GLU A 16 -10.69 -2.80 -11.25
N GLY A 17 -9.60 -3.27 -11.85
CA GLY A 17 -8.44 -2.47 -12.23
C GLY A 17 -7.42 -2.25 -11.11
N CYS A 18 -7.40 -3.08 -10.08
CA CYS A 18 -6.36 -3.05 -9.07
C CYS A 18 -4.99 -3.38 -9.67
N SER A 19 -3.95 -2.63 -9.25
CA SER A 19 -2.59 -2.90 -9.74
C SER A 19 -2.07 -4.27 -9.28
N PRO A 20 -1.15 -4.92 -10.05
CA PRO A 20 -0.55 -6.19 -9.65
C PRO A 20 0.07 -6.16 -8.24
N LYS A 21 0.68 -5.03 -7.87
CA LYS A 21 1.26 -4.81 -6.54
C LYS A 21 0.18 -4.82 -5.44
N THR A 22 -1.00 -4.25 -5.73
CA THR A 22 -2.15 -4.26 -4.81
C THR A 22 -2.70 -5.67 -4.64
N ILE A 23 -2.84 -6.42 -5.74
CA ILE A 23 -3.30 -7.81 -5.74
C ILE A 23 -2.37 -8.69 -4.91
N ALA A 24 -1.05 -8.61 -5.15
CA ALA A 24 -0.05 -9.37 -4.38
C ALA A 24 -0.10 -9.04 -2.87
N TYR A 25 -0.35 -7.77 -2.53
CA TYR A 25 -0.49 -7.36 -1.12
C TYR A 25 -1.79 -7.90 -0.50
N TYR A 26 -2.89 -7.90 -1.23
CA TYR A 26 -4.15 -8.53 -0.78
C TYR A 26 -3.95 -10.02 -0.56
N GLU A 27 -3.38 -10.70 -1.55
CA GLU A 27 -3.12 -12.14 -1.51
C GLU A 27 -2.29 -12.53 -0.29
N SER A 28 -1.11 -11.93 -0.14
CA SER A 28 -0.18 -12.24 0.97
C SER A 28 -0.82 -12.00 2.35
N THR A 29 -1.56 -10.91 2.50
CA THR A 29 -2.24 -10.55 3.76
C THR A 29 -3.35 -11.55 4.09
N LEU A 30 -4.20 -11.88 3.11
CA LEU A 30 -5.33 -12.80 3.31
C LEU A 30 -4.86 -14.26 3.48
N GLN A 31 -3.81 -14.69 2.77
CA GLN A 31 -3.19 -16.00 2.99
C GLN A 31 -2.63 -16.13 4.41
N HIS A 32 -1.97 -15.07 4.92
CA HIS A 32 -1.46 -15.07 6.29
C HIS A 32 -2.59 -15.19 7.32
N MET A 33 -3.67 -14.43 7.13
CA MET A 33 -4.88 -14.52 7.97
C MET A 33 -5.48 -15.93 7.93
N THR A 34 -5.65 -16.49 6.73
CA THR A 34 -6.25 -17.83 6.54
C THR A 34 -5.45 -18.91 7.25
N LYS A 35 -4.11 -18.88 7.13
CA LYS A 35 -3.22 -19.81 7.81
C LYS A 35 -3.29 -19.65 9.33
N ALA A 36 -3.34 -18.41 9.83
CA ALA A 36 -3.35 -18.13 11.25
C ALA A 36 -4.66 -18.54 11.94
N LEU A 37 -5.80 -18.35 11.27
CA LEU A 37 -7.12 -18.70 11.82
C LEU A 37 -7.49 -20.15 11.60
N ALA A 38 -7.03 -20.78 10.53
CA ALA A 38 -7.30 -22.18 10.15
C ALA A 38 -8.81 -22.54 10.18
N LYS A 39 -9.69 -21.58 9.87
CA LYS A 39 -11.14 -21.71 9.86
C LYS A 39 -11.72 -21.41 8.46
N PRO A 40 -12.84 -22.03 8.06
CA PRO A 40 -13.59 -21.59 6.88
C PRO A 40 -14.04 -20.14 7.02
N TYR A 41 -13.99 -19.36 5.95
CA TYR A 41 -14.37 -17.93 5.96
C TYR A 41 -15.80 -17.69 6.50
N THR A 42 -16.72 -18.62 6.23
CA THR A 42 -18.12 -18.58 6.70
C THR A 42 -18.28 -18.75 8.23
N ARG A 43 -17.22 -19.20 8.92
CA ARG A 43 -17.21 -19.43 10.38
C ARG A 43 -16.30 -18.46 11.13
N ILE A 44 -15.67 -17.53 10.44
CA ILE A 44 -14.83 -16.51 11.07
C ILE A 44 -15.73 -15.45 11.72
N SER A 45 -15.54 -15.27 13.02
CA SER A 45 -16.26 -14.26 13.82
C SER A 45 -15.46 -12.95 13.93
N SER A 46 -16.13 -11.90 14.41
CA SER A 46 -15.46 -10.63 14.72
C SER A 46 -14.39 -10.78 15.80
N ASP A 47 -14.58 -11.73 16.72
CA ASP A 47 -13.63 -11.96 17.82
C ASP A 47 -12.39 -12.71 17.33
N ASP A 48 -12.53 -13.68 16.42
CA ASP A 48 -11.39 -14.32 15.75
C ASP A 48 -10.49 -13.28 15.05
N LEU A 49 -11.11 -12.31 14.37
CA LEU A 49 -10.36 -11.27 13.67
C LEU A 49 -9.70 -10.27 14.63
N ARG A 50 -10.34 -9.93 15.73
CA ARG A 50 -9.73 -9.07 16.78
C ARG A 50 -8.53 -9.76 17.41
N GLU A 51 -8.67 -11.04 17.76
CA GLU A 51 -7.58 -11.84 18.31
C GLU A 51 -6.41 -11.96 17.31
N TYR A 52 -6.72 -12.22 16.04
CA TYR A 52 -5.72 -12.26 14.98
C TYR A 52 -4.94 -10.94 14.87
N LEU A 53 -5.64 -9.80 14.82
CA LEU A 53 -4.99 -8.48 14.71
C LEU A 53 -4.12 -8.18 15.94
N ASN A 54 -4.62 -8.47 17.15
CA ASN A 54 -3.87 -8.28 18.39
C ASN A 54 -2.62 -9.17 18.45
N ARG A 55 -2.75 -10.43 18.09
CA ARG A 55 -1.63 -11.37 18.00
C ARG A 55 -0.59 -10.91 16.96
N TYR A 56 -1.04 -10.52 15.78
CA TYR A 56 -0.16 -10.01 14.71
C TYR A 56 0.61 -8.76 15.15
N GLU A 57 -0.04 -7.83 15.85
CA GLU A 57 0.60 -6.64 16.40
C GLU A 57 1.72 -7.00 17.39
N ASN A 58 1.44 -7.90 18.32
CA ASN A 58 2.37 -8.26 19.40
C ASN A 58 3.53 -9.13 18.91
N GLU A 59 3.26 -10.15 18.09
CA GLU A 59 4.30 -11.07 17.60
C GLU A 59 5.24 -10.42 16.58
N ARG A 60 4.72 -9.48 15.77
CA ARG A 60 5.49 -8.83 14.71
C ARG A 60 5.92 -7.41 15.06
N HIS A 61 5.59 -6.92 16.24
CA HIS A 61 5.80 -5.52 16.64
C HIS A 61 5.30 -4.54 15.58
N ALA A 62 4.14 -4.86 14.97
CA ALA A 62 3.60 -4.12 13.85
C ALA A 62 3.00 -2.79 14.31
N GLY A 63 3.35 -1.70 13.61
CA GLY A 63 2.78 -0.38 13.90
C GLY A 63 1.28 -0.32 13.61
N LYS A 64 0.57 0.58 14.31
CA LYS A 64 -0.90 0.78 14.19
C LYS A 64 -1.37 1.01 12.74
N VAL A 65 -0.54 1.68 11.92
CA VAL A 65 -0.84 1.88 10.48
C VAL A 65 -0.89 0.54 9.74
N THR A 66 0.04 -0.37 10.03
CA THR A 66 0.06 -1.71 9.42
C THR A 66 -1.19 -2.50 9.83
N ILE A 67 -1.58 -2.46 11.11
CA ILE A 67 -2.78 -3.11 11.61
C ILE A 67 -4.04 -2.57 10.93
N ASP A 68 -4.16 -1.23 10.76
CA ASP A 68 -5.31 -0.66 10.04
C ASP A 68 -5.31 -1.05 8.55
N ASN A 69 -4.16 -1.16 7.90
CA ASN A 69 -4.07 -1.64 6.52
C ASN A 69 -4.54 -3.11 6.40
N ILE A 70 -4.10 -3.99 7.30
CA ILE A 70 -4.58 -5.39 7.34
C ILE A 70 -6.10 -5.42 7.55
N ARG A 71 -6.63 -4.64 8.52
CA ARG A 71 -8.07 -4.51 8.77
C ARG A 71 -8.83 -4.07 7.52
N ARG A 72 -8.29 -3.09 6.76
CA ARG A 72 -8.91 -2.59 5.51
C ARG A 72 -8.97 -3.66 4.44
N ILE A 73 -7.91 -4.46 4.28
CA ILE A 73 -7.87 -5.58 3.34
C ILE A 73 -8.90 -6.63 3.73
N MET A 74 -8.95 -7.02 5.02
CA MET A 74 -9.98 -7.93 5.52
C MET A 74 -11.39 -7.37 5.28
N SER A 75 -11.59 -6.06 5.50
CA SER A 75 -12.88 -5.41 5.25
C SER A 75 -13.30 -5.52 3.79
N SER A 76 -12.38 -5.29 2.85
CA SER A 76 -12.64 -5.45 1.42
C SER A 76 -13.02 -6.89 1.06
N PHE A 77 -12.29 -7.87 1.59
CA PHE A 77 -12.55 -9.29 1.33
C PHE A 77 -13.88 -9.76 1.89
N PHE A 78 -14.16 -9.48 3.16
CA PHE A 78 -15.40 -9.91 3.80
C PHE A 78 -16.64 -9.12 3.32
N ALA A 79 -16.47 -7.89 2.84
CA ALA A 79 -17.54 -7.17 2.16
C ALA A 79 -17.88 -7.84 0.82
N TRP A 80 -16.86 -8.19 0.03
CA TRP A 80 -17.06 -8.94 -1.21
C TRP A 80 -17.73 -10.30 -0.97
N LEU A 81 -17.34 -11.04 0.08
CA LEU A 81 -18.01 -12.29 0.45
C LEU A 81 -19.50 -12.10 0.81
N GLU A 82 -19.84 -10.97 1.44
CA GLU A 82 -21.22 -10.60 1.76
C GLU A 82 -21.98 -10.19 0.49
N ASP A 83 -21.37 -9.38 -0.38
CA ASP A 83 -21.97 -8.91 -1.64
C ASP A 83 -22.24 -10.06 -2.63
N GLU A 84 -21.43 -11.12 -2.60
CA GLU A 84 -21.57 -12.35 -3.39
C GLU A 84 -22.38 -13.47 -2.66
N ASP A 85 -23.05 -13.14 -1.57
CA ASP A 85 -23.90 -14.06 -0.79
C ASP A 85 -23.17 -15.30 -0.20
N TYR A 86 -21.83 -15.30 -0.13
CA TYR A 86 -21.07 -16.36 0.54
C TYR A 86 -21.22 -16.34 2.05
N ILE A 87 -21.49 -15.17 2.62
CA ILE A 87 -21.77 -14.95 4.03
C ILE A 87 -22.94 -13.96 4.19
N VAL A 88 -23.72 -14.14 5.26
CA VAL A 88 -24.87 -13.27 5.53
C VAL A 88 -24.45 -11.87 5.98
N LYS A 89 -23.33 -11.77 6.71
CA LYS A 89 -22.84 -10.49 7.24
C LYS A 89 -21.33 -10.52 7.50
N SER A 90 -20.67 -9.47 7.04
CA SER A 90 -19.23 -9.31 7.23
C SER A 90 -18.87 -9.17 8.72
N PRO A 91 -17.97 -10.04 9.25
CA PRO A 91 -17.51 -9.96 10.64
C PRO A 91 -16.66 -8.71 10.92
N VAL A 92 -16.10 -8.08 9.88
CA VAL A 92 -15.25 -6.89 10.02
C VAL A 92 -16.06 -5.61 10.31
N ARG A 93 -17.36 -5.59 10.05
CA ARG A 93 -18.23 -4.42 10.31
C ARG A 93 -18.16 -3.90 11.75
N ARG A 94 -17.87 -4.77 12.73
CA ARG A 94 -17.73 -4.43 14.15
C ARG A 94 -16.29 -4.10 14.57
N ILE A 95 -15.36 -4.08 13.61
CA ILE A 95 -13.95 -3.75 13.86
C ILE A 95 -13.71 -2.34 13.34
N HIS A 96 -13.68 -1.38 14.26
CA HIS A 96 -13.47 0.01 13.92
C HIS A 96 -12.04 0.30 13.45
N ARG A 97 -11.90 1.43 12.79
CA ARG A 97 -10.59 1.94 12.36
C ARG A 97 -9.64 2.08 13.56
N VAL A 98 -8.41 1.63 13.38
CA VAL A 98 -7.36 1.80 14.39
C VAL A 98 -6.95 3.29 14.43
N LYS A 99 -7.00 3.87 15.63
CA LYS A 99 -6.52 5.25 15.83
C LYS A 99 -5.01 5.27 15.66
N THR A 100 -4.53 6.05 14.70
CA THR A 100 -3.11 6.27 14.46
C THR A 100 -2.78 7.73 14.79
N ALA A 101 -1.70 7.95 15.53
CA ALA A 101 -1.20 9.30 15.72
C ALA A 101 -0.68 9.83 14.37
N VAL A 102 -1.07 11.05 14.02
CA VAL A 102 -0.48 11.77 12.89
C VAL A 102 0.79 12.42 13.45
N MET A 103 1.93 11.81 13.21
CA MET A 103 3.21 12.45 13.50
C MET A 103 3.63 13.28 12.29
N ALA A 104 4.03 14.52 12.56
CA ALA A 104 4.69 15.34 11.54
C ALA A 104 5.99 14.61 11.11
N LYS A 105 6.16 14.45 9.82
CA LYS A 105 7.41 13.91 9.29
C LYS A 105 8.46 15.00 9.32
N GLU A 106 9.66 14.66 9.78
CA GLU A 106 10.80 15.56 9.65
C GLU A 106 11.06 15.83 8.17
N VAL A 107 11.26 17.09 7.86
CA VAL A 107 11.64 17.56 6.51
C VAL A 107 13.12 17.89 6.55
N LEU A 108 13.84 17.55 5.50
CA LEU A 108 15.25 17.96 5.35
C LEU A 108 15.32 19.49 5.32
N SER A 109 16.22 20.07 6.14
CA SER A 109 16.55 21.48 6.03
C SER A 109 17.41 21.73 4.78
N ASP A 110 17.47 22.99 4.32
CA ASP A 110 18.32 23.37 3.18
C ASP A 110 19.79 23.01 3.43
N GLU A 111 20.29 23.20 4.66
CA GLU A 111 21.65 22.84 5.06
C GLU A 111 21.91 21.32 4.96
N ASN A 112 20.92 20.52 5.38
CA ASN A 112 21.01 19.06 5.26
C ASN A 112 20.98 18.59 3.80
N LEU A 113 20.21 19.29 2.96
CA LEU A 113 20.15 19.01 1.52
C LEU A 113 21.50 19.35 0.84
N GLU A 114 22.10 20.49 1.15
CA GLU A 114 23.43 20.86 0.64
C GLU A 114 24.49 19.85 1.12
N THR A 115 24.47 19.49 2.40
CA THR A 115 25.37 18.44 2.93
C THR A 115 25.22 17.10 2.18
N LEU A 116 23.98 16.75 1.81
CA LEU A 116 23.71 15.54 1.04
C LEU A 116 24.29 15.64 -0.39
N ARG A 117 24.12 16.77 -1.05
CA ARG A 117 24.70 17.08 -2.38
C ARG A 117 26.22 16.96 -2.38
N ASP A 118 26.87 17.59 -1.40
CA ASP A 118 28.33 17.58 -1.28
C ASP A 118 28.92 16.19 -1.05
N ARG A 119 28.12 15.29 -0.47
CA ARG A 119 28.53 13.91 -0.21
C ARG A 119 28.21 12.94 -1.35
N CYS A 120 27.55 13.40 -2.42
CA CYS A 120 27.29 12.54 -3.58
C CYS A 120 28.62 12.17 -4.28
N GLY A 121 28.93 10.87 -4.32
CA GLY A 121 30.16 10.35 -4.92
C GLY A 121 30.12 10.29 -6.45
N THR A 122 28.94 10.39 -7.06
CA THR A 122 28.75 10.31 -8.52
C THR A 122 27.79 11.40 -9.01
N LEU A 123 27.92 11.81 -10.28
CA LEU A 123 26.98 12.71 -10.93
C LEU A 123 25.56 12.15 -10.99
N ARG A 124 25.43 10.83 -11.06
CA ARG A 124 24.13 10.16 -11.03
C ARG A 124 23.43 10.38 -9.70
N ASP A 125 24.14 10.21 -8.59
CA ASP A 125 23.56 10.36 -7.24
C ASP A 125 23.17 11.81 -7.01
N LEU A 126 24.01 12.76 -7.43
CA LEU A 126 23.72 14.18 -7.39
C LEU A 126 22.45 14.51 -8.19
N ALA A 127 22.35 14.02 -9.42
CA ALA A 127 21.18 14.25 -10.28
C ALA A 127 19.89 13.66 -9.66
N ILE A 128 19.96 12.50 -9.00
CA ILE A 128 18.81 11.91 -8.28
C ILE A 128 18.36 12.83 -7.15
N VAL A 129 19.28 13.32 -6.34
CA VAL A 129 18.98 14.22 -5.22
C VAL A 129 18.36 15.52 -5.73
N ASP A 130 18.96 16.14 -6.76
CA ASP A 130 18.51 17.40 -7.30
C ASP A 130 17.12 17.30 -7.94
N ILE A 131 16.87 16.27 -8.74
CA ILE A 131 15.57 16.07 -9.36
C ILE A 131 14.49 15.83 -8.31
N LEU A 132 14.75 14.99 -7.30
CA LEU A 132 13.78 14.74 -6.24
C LEU A 132 13.50 15.99 -5.40
N ALA A 133 14.54 16.77 -5.07
CA ALA A 133 14.40 17.98 -4.28
C ALA A 133 13.68 19.11 -5.03
N SER A 134 13.98 19.31 -6.33
CA SER A 134 13.41 20.39 -7.12
C SER A 134 11.97 20.10 -7.58
N THR A 135 11.65 18.86 -7.91
CA THR A 135 10.35 18.51 -8.52
C THR A 135 9.35 17.94 -7.52
N GLY A 136 9.79 17.42 -6.41
CA GLY A 136 8.93 16.70 -5.44
C GLY A 136 8.29 15.44 -6.02
N MET A 137 8.81 14.90 -7.12
CA MET A 137 8.30 13.64 -7.68
C MET A 137 8.56 12.45 -6.75
N ARG A 138 7.76 11.41 -6.86
CA ARG A 138 7.99 10.19 -6.08
C ARG A 138 9.15 9.38 -6.68
N VAL A 139 9.88 8.64 -5.82
CA VAL A 139 10.97 7.76 -6.28
C VAL A 139 10.50 6.80 -7.39
N GLY A 140 9.28 6.26 -7.29
CA GLY A 140 8.74 5.39 -8.36
C GLY A 140 8.45 6.11 -9.68
N GLU A 141 8.16 7.40 -9.64
CA GLU A 141 7.99 8.24 -10.84
C GLU A 141 9.35 8.52 -11.49
N LEU A 142 10.38 8.82 -10.68
CA LEU A 142 11.75 9.00 -11.16
C LEU A 142 12.31 7.73 -11.83
N VAL A 143 12.10 6.57 -11.22
CA VAL A 143 12.56 5.27 -11.77
C VAL A 143 11.89 4.95 -13.11
N GLY A 144 10.66 5.40 -13.31
CA GLY A 144 9.90 5.21 -14.56
C GLY A 144 10.14 6.30 -15.61
N LEU A 145 10.94 7.33 -15.31
CA LEU A 145 11.17 8.47 -16.21
C LEU A 145 12.08 8.05 -17.38
N ASN A 146 11.67 8.40 -18.59
CA ASN A 146 12.46 8.24 -19.79
C ASN A 146 12.97 9.58 -20.31
N ILE A 147 13.98 9.57 -21.15
CA ILE A 147 14.53 10.80 -21.78
C ILE A 147 13.45 11.58 -22.54
N ALA A 148 12.52 10.87 -23.18
CA ALA A 148 11.41 11.49 -23.91
C ALA A 148 10.41 12.23 -23.02
N ASP A 149 10.39 11.93 -21.73
CA ASP A 149 9.50 12.56 -20.75
C ASP A 149 10.09 13.88 -20.20
N VAL A 150 11.33 14.23 -20.59
CA VAL A 150 12.05 15.41 -20.11
C VAL A 150 12.07 16.49 -21.20
N ASN A 151 11.45 17.62 -20.90
CA ASN A 151 11.50 18.81 -21.75
C ASN A 151 12.53 19.82 -21.19
N LEU A 152 13.73 19.82 -21.77
CA LEU A 152 14.81 20.69 -21.31
C LEU A 152 14.57 22.19 -21.66
N GLN A 153 13.73 22.49 -22.65
CA GLN A 153 13.41 23.86 -23.03
C GLN A 153 12.49 24.52 -22.02
N GLU A 154 11.42 23.78 -21.64
CA GLU A 154 10.46 24.24 -20.65
C GLU A 154 10.90 23.92 -19.22
N ARG A 155 11.97 23.14 -19.03
CA ARG A 155 12.49 22.67 -17.73
C ARG A 155 11.46 21.87 -16.94
N GLU A 156 10.72 21.01 -17.62
CA GLU A 156 9.65 20.20 -17.06
C GLU A 156 9.88 18.72 -17.35
N CYS A 157 9.38 17.87 -16.45
CA CYS A 157 9.29 16.43 -16.68
C CYS A 157 7.83 15.99 -16.61
N LEU A 158 7.40 15.13 -17.54
CA LEU A 158 6.07 14.52 -17.49
C LEU A 158 6.14 13.22 -16.72
N VAL A 159 5.58 13.20 -15.52
CA VAL A 159 5.58 12.00 -14.67
C VAL A 159 4.23 11.30 -14.64
N THR A 160 4.25 9.96 -14.62
CA THR A 160 3.06 9.13 -14.53
C THR A 160 2.90 8.61 -13.11
N GLY A 161 1.86 9.06 -12.44
CA GLY A 161 1.56 8.70 -11.05
C GLY A 161 0.55 7.56 -10.91
N LYS A 162 0.03 7.39 -9.70
CA LYS A 162 -0.96 6.37 -9.35
C LYS A 162 -2.23 6.50 -10.23
N GLY A 163 -2.68 5.37 -10.79
CA GLY A 163 -3.85 5.33 -11.68
C GLY A 163 -3.56 5.85 -13.08
N ASN A 164 -2.32 5.78 -13.53
CA ASN A 164 -1.87 6.22 -14.86
C ASN A 164 -2.15 7.70 -15.14
N LYS A 165 -2.19 8.53 -14.08
CA LYS A 165 -2.39 9.98 -14.22
C LYS A 165 -1.06 10.65 -14.45
N GLN A 166 -0.98 11.42 -15.54
CA GLN A 166 0.20 12.22 -15.89
C GLN A 166 0.08 13.63 -15.31
N ARG A 167 1.22 14.19 -14.91
CA ARG A 167 1.36 15.58 -14.51
C ARG A 167 2.76 16.11 -14.86
N PRO A 168 2.91 17.38 -15.24
CA PRO A 168 4.21 18.04 -15.32
C PRO A 168 4.75 18.30 -13.88
N VAL A 169 6.06 18.30 -13.75
CA VAL A 169 6.80 18.64 -12.53
C VAL A 169 8.06 19.39 -12.87
#